data_dba702b22c0a8228036e50d8610dc410
#
_entry.id   dba702b22c0a8228036e50d8610dc410
#
_cell.length_a   1.000
_cell.length_b   1.000
_cell.length_c   1.000
_cell.angle_alpha   90.00
_cell.angle_beta   90.00
_cell.angle_gamma   90.00
#
_symmetry.space_group_name_H-M   'P 1'
#
loop_
_entity.id
_entity.type
_entity.pdbx_description
1 polymer ?
#
loop_
_entity_poly.entity_id
_entity_poly.type
_entity_poly.pdbx_seq_one_letter_code
_entity_poly.pdbx_strand_id
1 'polypeptide(L)'
;MKRYFTFALALCFCMALSAQNLFVGTYNIRNHNSSDDSKGNVWTKRCQVICDQLNFENPDIFGTQEVLVGQLHDLLKGLDGYGYVGVGRDDGKEDGEYAAIFYKKDRLELLQKGNFWLNETPDKPVLGWDAACVRICSWGEFRQKETGFRFYYFNLHMDHVGIVARREAAKLVVKKIKEIAKGAPSVLTGDFNVDQTDEIYGIFTSSGILEDSYLKARHRFCENGSFNDFHPEYTTTSRIDHVFLSPNFEVDRYGLLTNMYWTETAAEQPELKSTQAPG
;
A
#
# COMPACT_ATOMS: atom_id res chain seq x y z
N MET A 1 -20.10 -69.74 16.15
CA MET A 1 -19.75 -68.72 15.15
C MET A 1 -19.98 -67.36 15.75
N LYS A 2 -18.91 -66.66 16.16
CA LYS A 2 -18.97 -65.31 16.75
C LYS A 2 -18.72 -64.32 15.59
N ARG A 3 -19.72 -63.49 15.26
CA ARG A 3 -19.60 -62.38 14.32
C ARG A 3 -19.00 -61.16 15.03
N TYR A 4 -17.79 -60.76 14.63
CA TYR A 4 -17.19 -59.50 15.05
C TYR A 4 -17.71 -58.38 14.16
N PHE A 5 -18.45 -57.42 14.73
CA PHE A 5 -18.84 -56.17 14.08
C PHE A 5 -17.69 -55.21 14.28
N THR A 6 -16.97 -54.91 13.20
CA THR A 6 -15.93 -53.86 13.20
C THR A 6 -16.62 -52.52 12.94
N PHE A 7 -16.73 -51.69 13.93
CA PHE A 7 -17.15 -50.29 13.79
C PHE A 7 -15.96 -49.46 13.22
N ALA A 8 -16.04 -49.09 11.97
CA ALA A 8 -15.13 -48.12 11.38
C ALA A 8 -15.58 -46.70 11.82
N LEU A 9 -14.83 -46.10 12.75
CA LEU A 9 -15.03 -44.72 13.17
C LEU A 9 -14.43 -43.83 12.08
N ALA A 10 -15.27 -43.28 11.19
CA ALA A 10 -14.87 -42.26 10.24
C ALA A 10 -14.69 -40.94 11.00
N LEU A 11 -13.44 -40.56 11.31
CA LEU A 11 -13.10 -39.24 11.81
C LEU A 11 -13.28 -38.26 10.65
N CYS A 12 -14.42 -37.60 10.55
CA CYS A 12 -14.57 -36.39 9.76
C CYS A 12 -13.75 -35.29 10.41
N PHE A 13 -12.54 -35.04 9.89
CA PHE A 13 -11.80 -33.81 10.15
C PHE A 13 -12.56 -32.68 9.43
N CYS A 14 -13.50 -32.04 10.11
CA CYS A 14 -13.96 -30.72 9.72
C CYS A 14 -12.78 -29.77 9.91
N MET A 15 -11.98 -29.57 8.85
CA MET A 15 -11.15 -28.38 8.79
C MET A 15 -12.12 -27.19 8.80
N ALA A 16 -12.27 -26.54 9.93
CA ALA A 16 -12.85 -25.22 9.96
C ALA A 16 -11.95 -24.37 9.05
N LEU A 17 -12.48 -24.01 7.87
CA LEU A 17 -11.91 -22.97 7.03
C LEU A 17 -12.07 -21.68 7.83
N SER A 18 -11.11 -21.41 8.72
CA SER A 18 -10.99 -20.08 9.33
C SER A 18 -10.81 -19.09 8.19
N ALA A 19 -11.74 -18.15 8.04
CA ALA A 19 -11.58 -17.07 7.09
C ALA A 19 -10.26 -16.39 7.40
N GLN A 20 -9.37 -16.38 6.42
CA GLN A 20 -8.04 -15.80 6.56
C GLN A 20 -8.18 -14.29 6.47
N ASN A 21 -8.03 -13.61 7.58
CA ASN A 21 -8.07 -12.15 7.62
C ASN A 21 -6.67 -11.60 7.31
N LEU A 22 -6.63 -10.62 6.44
CA LEU A 22 -5.45 -9.86 6.11
C LEU A 22 -5.80 -8.36 6.18
N PHE A 23 -5.13 -7.63 7.06
CA PHE A 23 -5.27 -6.19 7.14
C PHE A 23 -4.20 -5.53 6.28
N VAL A 24 -4.63 -4.90 5.19
CA VAL A 24 -3.77 -4.25 4.21
C VAL A 24 -4.00 -2.74 4.18
N GLY A 25 -2.98 -1.98 3.82
CA GLY A 25 -3.08 -0.53 3.71
C GLY A 25 -2.17 0.06 2.64
N THR A 26 -2.38 1.33 2.35
CA THR A 26 -1.46 2.19 1.59
C THR A 26 -1.36 3.54 2.26
N TYR A 27 -0.19 4.17 2.25
CA TYR A 27 0.04 5.44 2.91
C TYR A 27 1.15 6.23 2.22
N ASN A 28 0.80 7.27 1.46
CA ASN A 28 1.78 8.26 1.05
C ASN A 28 2.18 9.08 2.28
N ILE A 29 3.39 8.87 2.80
CA ILE A 29 3.86 9.51 4.03
C ILE A 29 4.42 10.92 3.81
N ARG A 30 4.46 11.39 2.58
CA ARG A 30 5.10 12.63 2.13
C ARG A 30 6.58 12.69 2.48
N ASN A 31 7.42 12.95 1.50
CA ASN A 31 8.86 13.04 1.69
C ASN A 31 9.25 14.17 2.67
N HIS A 32 10.42 14.04 3.25
CA HIS A 32 11.02 15.10 4.06
C HIS A 32 11.57 16.18 3.14
N ASN A 33 11.01 17.37 3.22
CA ASN A 33 11.41 18.51 2.39
C ASN A 33 11.43 19.84 3.18
N SER A 34 12.25 20.77 2.72
CA SER A 34 12.47 22.05 3.39
C SER A 34 11.23 22.96 3.42
N SER A 35 10.31 22.80 2.46
CA SER A 35 9.06 23.58 2.45
C SER A 35 8.17 23.20 3.62
N ASP A 36 8.06 21.91 3.92
CA ASP A 36 7.29 21.43 5.07
C ASP A 36 7.95 21.83 6.39
N ASP A 37 9.28 21.74 6.47
CA ASP A 37 10.03 22.16 7.64
C ASP A 37 9.80 23.64 7.95
N SER A 38 9.80 24.51 6.93
CA SER A 38 9.54 25.94 7.08
C SER A 38 8.12 26.26 7.57
N LYS A 39 7.16 25.35 7.33
CA LYS A 39 5.76 25.47 7.78
C LYS A 39 5.50 24.77 9.12
N GLY A 40 6.54 24.24 9.78
CA GLY A 40 6.40 23.53 11.05
C GLY A 40 5.98 22.07 10.95
N ASN A 41 5.79 21.54 9.73
CA ASN A 41 5.45 20.13 9.45
C ASN A 41 6.72 19.28 9.32
N VAL A 42 7.64 19.43 10.27
CA VAL A 42 8.94 18.74 10.24
C VAL A 42 8.77 17.24 10.34
N TRP A 43 9.60 16.52 9.60
CA TRP A 43 9.55 15.05 9.54
C TRP A 43 9.56 14.38 10.92
N THR A 44 10.39 14.84 11.85
CA THR A 44 10.51 14.25 13.18
C THR A 44 9.19 14.24 13.97
N LYS A 45 8.35 15.27 13.81
CA LYS A 45 7.01 15.31 14.40
C LYS A 45 6.05 14.37 13.67
N ARG A 46 6.03 14.44 12.33
CA ARG A 46 5.16 13.58 11.52
C ARG A 46 5.49 12.10 11.72
N CYS A 47 6.78 11.74 11.76
CA CYS A 47 7.23 10.36 11.97
C CYS A 47 6.65 9.72 13.23
N GLN A 48 6.66 10.46 14.35
CA GLN A 48 6.10 9.95 15.61
C GLN A 48 4.60 9.62 15.45
N VAL A 49 3.83 10.55 14.89
CA VAL A 49 2.38 10.38 14.71
C VAL A 49 2.07 9.24 13.74
N ILE A 50 2.83 9.14 12.64
CA ILE A 50 2.69 8.06 11.66
C ILE A 50 2.97 6.70 12.33
N CYS A 51 4.04 6.60 13.10
CA CYS A 51 4.38 5.37 13.82
C CYS A 51 3.32 5.01 14.86
N ASP A 52 2.84 5.98 15.63
CA ASP A 52 1.78 5.76 16.63
C ASP A 52 0.50 5.26 15.96
N GLN A 53 0.08 5.88 14.86
CA GLN A 53 -1.09 5.44 14.10
C GLN A 53 -0.91 4.03 13.55
N LEU A 54 0.22 3.74 12.90
CA LEU A 54 0.48 2.43 12.30
C LEU A 54 0.64 1.32 13.35
N ASN A 55 1.23 1.62 14.51
CA ASN A 55 1.29 0.67 15.63
C ASN A 55 -0.10 0.44 16.26
N PHE A 56 -0.95 1.48 16.33
CA PHE A 56 -2.32 1.38 16.84
C PHE A 56 -3.21 0.58 15.90
N GLU A 57 -3.23 0.90 14.60
CA GLU A 57 -4.00 0.18 13.58
C GLU A 57 -3.45 -1.24 13.36
N ASN A 58 -2.14 -1.40 13.48
CA ASN A 58 -1.44 -2.68 13.45
C ASN A 58 -1.72 -3.52 12.18
N PRO A 59 -1.61 -2.94 10.97
CA PRO A 59 -1.83 -3.68 9.72
C PRO A 59 -0.83 -4.82 9.55
N ASP A 60 -1.23 -5.91 8.88
CA ASP A 60 -0.34 -7.02 8.56
C ASP A 60 0.73 -6.63 7.53
N ILE A 61 0.31 -5.81 6.56
CA ILE A 61 1.14 -5.34 5.46
C ILE A 61 0.58 -4.03 4.88
N PHE A 62 1.45 -3.10 4.54
CA PHE A 62 1.04 -1.85 3.90
C PHE A 62 2.13 -1.33 2.97
N GLY A 63 1.69 -0.65 1.91
CA GLY A 63 2.56 0.10 1.00
C GLY A 63 2.76 1.53 1.49
N THR A 64 3.93 2.10 1.21
CA THR A 64 4.22 3.51 1.46
C THR A 64 4.79 4.18 0.23
N GLN A 65 4.56 5.47 0.07
CA GLN A 65 5.08 6.27 -1.04
C GLN A 65 5.83 7.48 -0.48
N GLU A 66 6.69 8.06 -1.29
CA GLU A 66 7.54 9.22 -0.98
C GLU A 66 8.57 9.01 0.15
N VAL A 67 8.92 7.78 0.45
CA VAL A 67 9.83 7.45 1.55
C VAL A 67 11.29 7.66 1.13
N LEU A 68 11.99 8.60 1.73
CA LEU A 68 13.45 8.72 1.60
C LEU A 68 14.16 7.75 2.55
N VAL A 69 15.41 7.38 2.25
CA VAL A 69 16.17 6.41 3.05
C VAL A 69 16.24 6.76 4.54
N GLY A 70 16.38 8.04 4.89
CA GLY A 70 16.34 8.50 6.28
C GLY A 70 14.99 8.25 6.94
N GLN A 71 13.90 8.56 6.23
CA GLN A 71 12.53 8.29 6.69
C GLN A 71 12.26 6.78 6.84
N LEU A 72 12.79 5.97 5.92
CA LEU A 72 12.70 4.51 6.00
C LEU A 72 13.33 3.97 7.31
N HIS A 73 14.52 4.45 7.65
CA HIS A 73 15.22 4.05 8.86
C HIS A 73 14.47 4.50 10.14
N ASP A 74 13.90 5.71 10.12
CA ASP A 74 13.12 6.21 11.25
C ASP A 74 11.82 5.40 11.43
N LEU A 75 11.12 5.08 10.35
CA LEU A 75 9.94 4.21 10.39
C LEU A 75 10.29 2.81 10.93
N LEU A 76 11.40 2.21 10.48
CA LEU A 76 11.84 0.90 11.00
C LEU A 76 12.16 0.90 12.49
N LYS A 77 12.59 2.03 13.01
CA LYS A 77 12.83 2.22 14.44
C LYS A 77 11.54 2.38 15.24
N GLY A 78 10.56 3.12 14.68
CA GLY A 78 9.31 3.46 15.34
C GLY A 78 8.20 2.41 15.18
N LEU A 79 8.34 1.49 14.23
CA LEU A 79 7.33 0.47 13.92
C LEU A 79 7.66 -0.89 14.54
N ASP A 80 6.81 -1.35 15.44
CA ASP A 80 7.01 -2.59 16.19
C ASP A 80 6.91 -3.85 15.33
N GLY A 81 8.02 -4.54 15.13
CA GLY A 81 8.06 -5.86 14.51
C GLY A 81 7.94 -5.88 12.99
N TYR A 82 7.99 -4.72 12.32
CA TYR A 82 7.94 -4.68 10.85
C TYR A 82 9.29 -4.97 10.22
N GLY A 83 9.23 -5.55 9.02
CA GLY A 83 10.29 -5.58 8.03
C GLY A 83 9.83 -4.81 6.79
N TYR A 84 10.71 -4.63 5.80
CA TYR A 84 10.35 -3.95 4.57
C TYR A 84 10.89 -4.62 3.31
N VAL A 85 10.28 -4.26 2.17
CA VAL A 85 10.72 -4.56 0.80
C VAL A 85 10.71 -3.25 0.02
N GLY A 86 11.73 -3.02 -0.79
CA GLY A 86 11.85 -1.83 -1.65
C GLY A 86 13.29 -1.38 -1.77
N VAL A 87 13.52 -0.51 -2.74
CA VAL A 87 14.80 0.15 -3.03
C VAL A 87 14.53 1.59 -3.44
N GLY A 88 15.53 2.45 -3.37
CA GLY A 88 15.46 3.82 -3.90
C GLY A 88 15.26 3.80 -5.42
N ARG A 89 14.36 4.65 -5.90
CA ARG A 89 13.94 4.65 -7.31
C ARG A 89 15.00 5.12 -8.27
N ASP A 90 15.96 5.96 -7.82
CA ASP A 90 16.90 6.64 -8.70
C ASP A 90 18.15 5.81 -9.01
N ASP A 91 18.52 4.86 -8.15
CA ASP A 91 19.70 4.02 -8.35
C ASP A 91 19.46 2.51 -8.13
N GLY A 92 18.26 2.14 -7.68
CA GLY A 92 17.93 0.76 -7.30
C GLY A 92 18.60 0.31 -5.99
N LYS A 93 19.05 1.23 -5.16
CA LYS A 93 19.69 1.00 -3.85
C LYS A 93 19.05 1.91 -2.79
N GLU A 94 19.66 3.07 -2.53
CA GLU A 94 19.24 3.98 -1.46
C GLU A 94 18.84 5.36 -1.96
N ASP A 95 19.13 5.70 -3.22
CA ASP A 95 18.88 7.04 -3.76
C ASP A 95 17.45 7.19 -4.30
N GLY A 96 16.86 8.36 -4.04
CA GLY A 96 15.49 8.68 -4.40
C GLY A 96 14.45 8.11 -3.44
N GLU A 97 13.18 8.31 -3.80
CA GLU A 97 12.05 7.83 -3.01
C GLU A 97 11.81 6.34 -3.19
N TYR A 98 11.40 5.67 -2.12
CA TYR A 98 10.95 4.29 -2.12
C TYR A 98 9.43 4.22 -2.29
N ALA A 99 8.97 3.23 -3.04
CA ALA A 99 7.63 2.66 -2.92
C ALA A 99 7.75 1.42 -2.02
N ALA A 100 7.95 1.62 -0.72
CA ALA A 100 8.28 0.52 0.20
C ALA A 100 7.03 -0.25 0.65
N ILE A 101 7.22 -1.54 0.93
CA ILE A 101 6.19 -2.41 1.50
C ILE A 101 6.67 -2.79 2.90
N PHE A 102 5.91 -2.39 3.92
CA PHE A 102 6.15 -2.81 5.31
C PHE A 102 5.25 -3.99 5.66
N TYR A 103 5.79 -4.98 6.38
CA TYR A 103 5.06 -6.18 6.76
C TYR A 103 5.43 -6.67 8.17
N LYS A 104 4.46 -7.19 8.92
CA LYS A 104 4.67 -7.79 10.25
C LYS A 104 5.44 -9.11 10.14
N LYS A 105 6.67 -9.12 10.65
CA LYS A 105 7.57 -10.31 10.61
C LYS A 105 7.06 -11.48 11.43
N ASP A 106 6.26 -11.26 12.43
CA ASP A 106 5.64 -12.32 13.24
C ASP A 106 4.47 -13.00 12.52
N ARG A 107 3.74 -12.29 11.66
CA ARG A 107 2.57 -12.78 10.92
C ARG A 107 2.90 -13.28 9.51
N LEU A 108 3.84 -12.63 8.84
CA LEU A 108 4.17 -12.87 7.45
C LEU A 108 5.63 -13.30 7.28
N GLU A 109 5.84 -14.21 6.37
CA GLU A 109 7.15 -14.62 5.89
C GLU A 109 7.31 -14.13 4.45
N LEU A 110 8.38 -13.40 4.19
CA LEU A 110 8.76 -12.96 2.85
C LEU A 110 9.46 -14.13 2.12
N LEU A 111 8.90 -14.59 1.01
CA LEU A 111 9.43 -15.71 0.22
C LEU A 111 10.28 -15.22 -0.95
N GLN A 112 9.77 -14.20 -1.68
CA GLN A 112 10.45 -13.59 -2.81
C GLN A 112 10.21 -12.08 -2.78
N LYS A 113 11.10 -11.33 -3.41
CA LYS A 113 10.95 -9.89 -3.58
C LYS A 113 11.62 -9.39 -4.85
N GLY A 114 11.18 -8.25 -5.32
CA GLY A 114 11.80 -7.56 -6.44
C GLY A 114 11.19 -6.18 -6.65
N ASN A 115 11.64 -5.56 -7.71
CA ASN A 115 11.11 -4.28 -8.16
C ASN A 115 11.21 -4.20 -9.69
N PHE A 116 10.48 -3.28 -10.26
CA PHE A 116 10.59 -2.88 -11.65
C PHE A 116 10.25 -1.40 -11.80
N TRP A 117 10.89 -0.74 -12.74
CA TRP A 117 10.65 0.68 -13.00
C TRP A 117 9.48 0.87 -13.95
N LEU A 118 8.75 1.96 -13.77
CA LEU A 118 7.60 2.32 -14.59
C LEU A 118 8.06 3.11 -15.81
N ASN A 119 8.73 2.41 -16.73
CA ASN A 119 9.28 2.94 -17.97
C ASN A 119 9.37 1.86 -19.08
N GLU A 120 9.88 2.21 -20.24
CA GLU A 120 10.03 1.32 -21.41
C GLU A 120 11.07 0.21 -21.20
N THR A 121 11.97 0.39 -20.23
CA THR A 121 13.00 -0.58 -19.82
C THR A 121 12.90 -0.89 -18.33
N PRO A 122 11.92 -1.72 -17.91
CA PRO A 122 11.54 -1.87 -16.49
C PRO A 122 12.62 -2.41 -15.54
N ASP A 123 13.75 -2.82 -16.05
CA ASP A 123 14.94 -3.27 -15.33
C ASP A 123 15.96 -2.15 -15.03
N LYS A 124 15.67 -0.90 -15.44
CA LYS A 124 16.59 0.24 -15.33
C LYS A 124 15.95 1.45 -14.64
N PRO A 125 16.70 2.13 -13.75
CA PRO A 125 16.26 3.35 -13.06
C PRO A 125 16.37 4.59 -13.98
N VAL A 126 15.49 4.68 -14.96
CA VAL A 126 15.45 5.80 -15.91
C VAL A 126 14.04 6.38 -15.98
N LEU A 127 13.93 7.62 -16.47
CA LEU A 127 12.64 8.24 -16.77
C LEU A 127 11.89 7.41 -17.82
N GLY A 128 10.59 7.28 -17.67
CA GLY A 128 9.72 6.64 -18.62
C GLY A 128 8.80 7.65 -19.33
N TRP A 129 8.65 7.51 -20.63
CA TRP A 129 7.74 8.32 -21.46
C TRP A 129 7.86 9.83 -21.19
N ASP A 130 6.76 10.47 -20.75
CA ASP A 130 6.69 11.89 -20.39
C ASP A 130 6.74 12.14 -18.87
N ALA A 131 7.25 11.18 -18.10
CA ALA A 131 7.31 11.28 -16.64
C ALA A 131 8.21 12.42 -16.15
N ALA A 132 7.79 13.10 -15.09
CA ALA A 132 8.60 14.13 -14.41
C ALA A 132 9.67 13.53 -13.50
N CYS A 133 9.47 12.31 -13.01
CA CYS A 133 10.36 11.61 -12.08
C CYS A 133 10.52 10.14 -12.47
N VAL A 134 11.63 9.54 -12.06
CA VAL A 134 11.76 8.07 -12.09
C VAL A 134 10.73 7.46 -11.16
N ARG A 135 10.02 6.42 -11.63
CA ARG A 135 8.95 5.76 -10.87
C ARG A 135 9.21 4.25 -10.78
N ILE A 136 8.84 3.67 -9.66
CA ILE A 136 9.15 2.27 -9.34
C ILE A 136 7.91 1.58 -8.76
N CYS A 137 7.81 0.27 -8.98
CA CYS A 137 6.93 -0.64 -8.28
C CYS A 137 7.77 -1.67 -7.54
N SER A 138 7.60 -1.77 -6.23
CA SER A 138 8.17 -2.84 -5.41
C SER A 138 7.17 -3.97 -5.28
N TRP A 139 7.65 -5.22 -5.12
CA TRP A 139 6.77 -6.36 -4.88
C TRP A 139 7.41 -7.40 -3.97
N GLY A 140 6.57 -8.18 -3.30
CA GLY A 140 6.98 -9.36 -2.55
C GLY A 140 5.96 -10.48 -2.65
N GLU A 141 6.43 -11.72 -2.57
CA GLU A 141 5.61 -12.90 -2.30
C GLU A 141 5.66 -13.19 -0.81
N PHE A 142 4.51 -13.27 -0.19
CA PHE A 142 4.37 -13.47 1.25
C PHE A 142 3.60 -14.76 1.54
N ARG A 143 3.95 -15.38 2.67
CA ARG A 143 3.20 -16.47 3.28
C ARG A 143 2.71 -16.05 4.66
N GLN A 144 1.42 -16.12 4.89
CA GLN A 144 0.85 -15.97 6.23
C GLN A 144 1.26 -17.19 7.07
N LYS A 145 1.96 -16.95 8.18
CA LYS A 145 2.58 -18.01 8.98
C LYS A 145 1.56 -18.94 9.64
N GLU A 146 0.44 -18.38 10.08
CA GLU A 146 -0.61 -19.12 10.77
C GLU A 146 -1.33 -20.12 9.84
N THR A 147 -1.67 -19.69 8.61
CA THR A 147 -2.54 -20.45 7.72
C THR A 147 -1.81 -21.09 6.55
N GLY A 148 -0.58 -20.62 6.27
CA GLY A 148 0.17 -21.01 5.08
C GLY A 148 -0.30 -20.33 3.78
N PHE A 149 -1.30 -19.43 3.85
CA PHE A 149 -1.81 -18.72 2.68
C PHE A 149 -0.71 -17.89 2.02
N ARG A 150 -0.61 -17.97 0.69
CA ARG A 150 0.40 -17.26 -0.09
C ARG A 150 -0.27 -16.24 -0.99
N PHE A 151 0.34 -15.06 -1.07
CA PHE A 151 -0.12 -13.97 -1.92
C PHE A 151 1.04 -13.08 -2.35
N TYR A 152 0.83 -12.32 -3.41
CA TYR A 152 1.74 -11.29 -3.88
C TYR A 152 1.23 -9.92 -3.45
N TYR A 153 2.15 -9.06 -3.06
CA TYR A 153 1.86 -7.67 -2.72
C TYR A 153 2.72 -6.76 -3.60
N PHE A 154 2.10 -5.83 -4.29
CA PHE A 154 2.73 -4.81 -5.13
C PHE A 154 2.44 -3.45 -4.55
N ASN A 155 3.42 -2.53 -4.60
CA ASN A 155 3.25 -1.15 -4.17
C ASN A 155 3.96 -0.22 -5.15
N LEU A 156 3.31 0.86 -5.54
CA LEU A 156 3.82 1.80 -6.53
C LEU A 156 3.54 3.26 -6.14
N HIS A 157 4.22 4.18 -6.82
CA HIS A 157 3.86 5.58 -6.91
C HIS A 157 3.97 6.02 -8.38
N MET A 158 2.84 6.34 -9.01
CA MET A 158 2.79 6.74 -10.41
C MET A 158 3.18 8.21 -10.60
N ASP A 159 3.50 8.59 -11.82
CA ASP A 159 3.92 9.97 -12.09
C ASP A 159 2.76 10.96 -11.92
N HIS A 160 3.06 12.13 -11.33
CA HIS A 160 2.07 13.16 -11.03
C HIS A 160 1.84 14.14 -12.19
N VAL A 161 2.70 14.15 -13.23
CA VAL A 161 2.64 15.08 -14.39
C VAL A 161 2.32 14.32 -15.67
N GLY A 162 3.12 13.30 -16.00
CA GLY A 162 3.09 12.61 -17.29
C GLY A 162 1.84 11.76 -17.49
N ILE A 163 0.93 12.16 -18.35
CA ILE A 163 -0.31 11.40 -18.66
C ILE A 163 0.02 10.11 -19.41
N VAL A 164 0.94 10.20 -20.39
CA VAL A 164 1.37 9.01 -21.14
C VAL A 164 2.09 8.05 -20.20
N ALA A 165 2.98 8.57 -19.33
CA ALA A 165 3.68 7.78 -18.32
C ALA A 165 2.71 7.03 -17.41
N ARG A 166 1.67 7.69 -16.88
CA ARG A 166 0.65 7.00 -16.07
C ARG A 166 -0.09 5.93 -16.84
N ARG A 167 -0.53 6.23 -18.07
CA ARG A 167 -1.27 5.27 -18.90
C ARG A 167 -0.46 4.03 -19.24
N GLU A 168 0.77 4.21 -19.68
CA GLU A 168 1.63 3.10 -20.06
C GLU A 168 2.16 2.34 -18.83
N ALA A 169 2.44 3.05 -17.73
CA ALA A 169 2.76 2.41 -16.45
C ALA A 169 1.61 1.52 -15.95
N ALA A 170 0.36 1.95 -16.05
CA ALA A 170 -0.80 1.13 -15.68
C ALA A 170 -0.84 -0.19 -16.47
N LYS A 171 -0.67 -0.11 -17.78
CA LYS A 171 -0.59 -1.31 -18.66
C LYS A 171 0.58 -2.22 -18.27
N LEU A 172 1.75 -1.63 -18.03
CA LEU A 172 2.97 -2.35 -17.62
C LEU A 172 2.74 -3.07 -16.28
N VAL A 173 2.16 -2.40 -15.28
CA VAL A 173 1.89 -2.98 -13.96
C VAL A 173 0.94 -4.17 -14.08
N VAL A 174 -0.17 -4.04 -14.82
CA VAL A 174 -1.08 -5.16 -15.06
C VAL A 174 -0.37 -6.35 -15.74
N LYS A 175 0.47 -6.07 -16.73
CA LYS A 175 1.30 -7.10 -17.39
C LYS A 175 2.27 -7.76 -16.41
N LYS A 176 2.98 -6.98 -15.60
CA LYS A 176 3.94 -7.49 -14.60
C LYS A 176 3.27 -8.32 -13.52
N ILE A 177 2.10 -7.93 -13.03
CA ILE A 177 1.33 -8.76 -12.08
C ILE A 177 0.99 -10.12 -12.72
N LYS A 178 0.53 -10.16 -13.97
CA LYS A 178 0.26 -11.41 -14.69
C LYS A 178 1.51 -12.29 -14.82
N GLU A 179 2.66 -11.69 -15.13
CA GLU A 179 3.94 -12.40 -15.31
C GLU A 179 4.50 -12.95 -14.00
N ILE A 180 4.44 -12.15 -12.93
CA ILE A 180 5.06 -12.45 -11.62
C ILE A 180 4.15 -13.36 -10.80
N ALA A 181 2.90 -12.99 -10.60
CA ALA A 181 1.97 -13.71 -9.74
C ALA A 181 1.31 -14.92 -10.43
N LYS A 182 1.25 -14.95 -11.76
CA LYS A 182 0.73 -16.10 -12.57
C LYS A 182 -0.65 -16.60 -12.12
N GLY A 183 -1.52 -15.65 -11.74
CA GLY A 183 -2.88 -15.96 -11.27
C GLY A 183 -3.00 -16.27 -9.78
N ALA A 184 -1.89 -16.21 -9.02
CA ALA A 184 -1.95 -16.30 -7.56
C ALA A 184 -2.62 -15.05 -6.95
N PRO A 185 -3.18 -15.18 -5.73
CA PRO A 185 -3.76 -14.04 -5.00
C PRO A 185 -2.81 -12.84 -4.96
N SER A 186 -3.31 -11.66 -5.33
CA SER A 186 -2.48 -10.47 -5.48
C SER A 186 -3.16 -9.23 -4.93
N VAL A 187 -2.38 -8.37 -4.29
CA VAL A 187 -2.76 -7.04 -3.81
C VAL A 187 -1.88 -6.02 -4.52
N LEU A 188 -2.46 -4.95 -5.02
CA LEU A 188 -1.75 -3.81 -5.58
C LEU A 188 -2.19 -2.55 -4.84
N THR A 189 -1.23 -1.84 -4.25
CA THR A 189 -1.45 -0.59 -3.53
C THR A 189 -0.59 0.52 -4.10
N GLY A 190 -0.91 1.75 -3.77
CA GLY A 190 -0.07 2.88 -4.11
C GLY A 190 -0.83 4.19 -4.20
N ASP A 191 -0.04 5.23 -4.45
CA ASP A 191 -0.47 6.50 -4.97
C ASP A 191 -0.41 6.44 -6.50
N PHE A 192 -1.57 6.42 -7.12
CA PHE A 192 -1.68 6.29 -8.57
C PHE A 192 -1.67 7.64 -9.29
N ASN A 193 -1.78 8.76 -8.57
CA ASN A 193 -1.96 10.09 -9.13
C ASN A 193 -3.09 10.19 -10.17
N VAL A 194 -4.05 9.29 -10.07
CA VAL A 194 -5.32 9.28 -10.82
C VAL A 194 -6.44 8.87 -9.90
N ASP A 195 -7.56 9.54 -10.00
CA ASP A 195 -8.73 9.20 -9.24
C ASP A 195 -9.65 8.19 -9.96
N GLN A 196 -10.71 7.78 -9.30
CA GLN A 196 -11.66 6.79 -9.78
C GLN A 196 -12.45 7.22 -11.04
N THR A 197 -12.35 8.47 -11.48
CA THR A 197 -13.01 9.00 -12.68
C THR A 197 -12.10 9.05 -13.90
N ASP A 198 -10.78 8.86 -13.69
CA ASP A 198 -9.78 8.86 -14.75
C ASP A 198 -9.84 7.57 -15.60
N GLU A 199 -9.63 7.69 -16.91
CA GLU A 199 -9.58 6.54 -17.81
C GLU A 199 -8.50 5.52 -17.43
N ILE A 200 -7.39 6.00 -16.83
CA ILE A 200 -6.25 5.17 -16.42
C ILE A 200 -6.64 4.26 -15.27
N TYR A 201 -7.48 4.71 -14.34
CA TYR A 201 -8.08 3.84 -13.31
C TYR A 201 -8.83 2.66 -13.97
N GLY A 202 -9.52 2.92 -15.08
CA GLY A 202 -10.20 1.91 -15.87
C GLY A 202 -9.28 0.80 -16.40
N ILE A 203 -7.98 1.07 -16.63
CA ILE A 203 -7.01 0.05 -17.06
C ILE A 203 -6.83 -1.03 -15.99
N PHE A 204 -6.83 -0.65 -14.72
CA PHE A 204 -6.73 -1.61 -13.61
C PHE A 204 -8.03 -2.40 -13.43
N THR A 205 -9.17 -1.71 -13.35
CA THR A 205 -10.46 -2.34 -13.05
C THR A 205 -11.02 -3.19 -14.21
N SER A 206 -10.65 -2.88 -15.46
CA SER A 206 -11.03 -3.67 -16.64
C SER A 206 -10.01 -4.77 -16.99
N SER A 207 -8.92 -4.91 -16.23
CA SER A 207 -7.83 -5.86 -16.49
C SER A 207 -8.23 -7.33 -16.43
N GLY A 208 -9.35 -7.64 -15.78
CA GLY A 208 -9.83 -8.99 -15.47
C GLY A 208 -9.06 -9.70 -14.35
N ILE A 209 -8.06 -9.03 -13.74
CA ILE A 209 -7.26 -9.61 -12.66
C ILE A 209 -7.27 -8.76 -11.37
N LEU A 210 -7.82 -7.56 -11.42
CA LEU A 210 -7.87 -6.61 -10.30
C LEU A 210 -9.28 -6.02 -10.14
N GLU A 211 -9.69 -5.87 -8.91
CA GLU A 211 -10.94 -5.23 -8.48
C GLU A 211 -10.63 -4.18 -7.42
N ASP A 212 -11.33 -3.04 -7.44
CA ASP A 212 -11.16 -2.00 -6.42
C ASP A 212 -11.77 -2.44 -5.09
N SER A 213 -10.95 -2.51 -4.04
CA SER A 213 -11.37 -2.87 -2.70
C SER A 213 -12.45 -1.94 -2.12
N TYR A 214 -12.43 -0.65 -2.49
CA TYR A 214 -13.46 0.30 -2.09
C TYR A 214 -14.84 -0.10 -2.62
N LEU A 215 -14.92 -0.46 -3.90
CA LEU A 215 -16.17 -0.88 -4.52
C LEU A 215 -16.65 -2.24 -4.00
N LYS A 216 -15.72 -3.11 -3.68
CA LYS A 216 -15.97 -4.47 -3.22
C LYS A 216 -16.33 -4.56 -1.72
N ALA A 217 -15.98 -3.55 -0.94
CA ALA A 217 -16.15 -3.55 0.50
C ALA A 217 -17.61 -3.64 0.93
N ARG A 218 -17.88 -4.57 1.84
CA ARG A 218 -19.19 -4.74 2.50
C ARG A 218 -19.53 -3.55 3.41
N HIS A 219 -18.52 -3.02 4.10
CA HIS A 219 -18.65 -1.84 4.96
C HIS A 219 -17.58 -0.82 4.57
N ARG A 220 -17.99 0.44 4.43
CA ARG A 220 -17.11 1.56 4.14
C ARG A 220 -17.19 2.60 5.24
N PHE A 221 -16.03 3.12 5.64
CA PHE A 221 -15.92 4.21 6.58
C PHE A 221 -15.18 5.37 5.94
N CYS A 222 -15.74 6.58 6.05
CA CYS A 222 -15.27 7.79 5.37
C CYS A 222 -15.32 7.66 3.84
N GLU A 223 -16.36 8.21 3.24
CA GLU A 223 -16.57 8.23 1.78
C GLU A 223 -15.88 9.43 1.10
N ASN A 224 -14.90 10.05 1.75
CA ASN A 224 -14.08 11.11 1.20
C ASN A 224 -12.94 10.54 0.34
N GLY A 225 -12.33 11.40 -0.48
CA GLY A 225 -11.13 11.06 -1.23
C GLY A 225 -9.88 11.06 -0.36
N SER A 226 -8.77 10.59 -0.91
CA SER A 226 -7.49 10.50 -0.21
C SER A 226 -6.60 11.74 -0.42
N PHE A 227 -6.87 12.56 -1.42
CA PHE A 227 -6.07 13.76 -1.72
C PHE A 227 -6.90 15.04 -1.60
N ASN A 228 -6.48 15.91 -0.69
CA ASN A 228 -7.11 17.21 -0.40
C ASN A 228 -6.23 18.43 -0.75
N ASP A 229 -5.19 18.23 -1.56
CA ASP A 229 -4.20 19.25 -1.94
C ASP A 229 -3.56 19.97 -0.71
N PHE A 230 -3.31 19.20 0.36
CA PHE A 230 -2.76 19.69 1.64
C PHE A 230 -3.65 20.72 2.36
N HIS A 231 -4.94 20.72 2.07
CA HIS A 231 -5.94 21.56 2.72
C HIS A 231 -6.81 20.73 3.66
N PRO A 232 -6.44 20.61 4.95
CA PRO A 232 -7.17 19.76 5.91
C PRO A 232 -8.61 20.21 6.16
N GLU A 233 -8.94 21.46 5.81
CA GLU A 233 -10.29 22.02 5.89
C GLU A 233 -11.19 21.65 4.71
N TYR A 234 -10.66 21.03 3.64
CA TYR A 234 -11.44 20.64 2.48
C TYR A 234 -11.75 19.15 2.50
N THR A 235 -12.98 18.83 2.13
CA THR A 235 -13.35 17.48 1.74
C THR A 235 -13.17 17.32 0.23
N THR A 236 -12.70 16.17 -0.19
CA THR A 236 -12.53 15.81 -1.60
C THR A 236 -13.22 14.47 -1.88
N THR A 237 -13.58 14.23 -3.12
CA THR A 237 -14.02 12.91 -3.60
C THR A 237 -12.91 12.19 -4.38
N SER A 238 -11.78 12.85 -4.61
CA SER A 238 -10.66 12.32 -5.38
C SER A 238 -9.89 11.29 -4.56
N ARG A 239 -10.04 10.01 -4.89
CA ARG A 239 -9.25 8.91 -4.34
C ARG A 239 -8.11 8.61 -5.30
N ILE A 240 -6.90 9.07 -5.00
CA ILE A 240 -5.70 8.78 -5.81
C ILE A 240 -4.87 7.64 -5.24
N ASP A 241 -5.12 7.30 -3.97
CA ASP A 241 -4.56 6.11 -3.32
C ASP A 241 -5.55 4.97 -3.42
N HIS A 242 -5.12 3.87 -4.00
CA HIS A 242 -6.00 2.73 -4.25
C HIS A 242 -5.42 1.44 -3.66
N VAL A 243 -6.33 0.55 -3.29
CA VAL A 243 -6.05 -0.85 -2.97
C VAL A 243 -6.82 -1.71 -3.94
N PHE A 244 -6.14 -2.29 -4.92
CA PHE A 244 -6.72 -3.25 -5.84
C PHE A 244 -6.39 -4.68 -5.39
N LEU A 245 -7.33 -5.58 -5.59
CA LEU A 245 -7.23 -6.97 -5.17
C LEU A 245 -7.57 -7.90 -6.33
N SER A 246 -6.90 -9.04 -6.41
CA SER A 246 -7.36 -10.10 -7.29
C SER A 246 -8.71 -10.67 -6.80
N PRO A 247 -9.51 -11.31 -7.69
CA PRO A 247 -10.84 -11.85 -7.35
C PRO A 247 -10.86 -12.89 -6.21
N ASN A 248 -9.68 -13.37 -5.80
CA ASN A 248 -9.52 -14.34 -4.70
C ASN A 248 -9.85 -13.78 -3.32
N PHE A 249 -9.94 -12.45 -3.18
CA PHE A 249 -10.21 -11.79 -1.91
C PHE A 249 -11.66 -11.32 -1.80
N GLU A 250 -12.21 -11.42 -0.62
CA GLU A 250 -13.41 -10.71 -0.19
C GLU A 250 -12.99 -9.52 0.67
N VAL A 251 -13.73 -8.41 0.59
CA VAL A 251 -13.44 -7.21 1.37
C VAL A 251 -14.54 -7.00 2.39
N ASP A 252 -14.24 -7.25 3.65
CA ASP A 252 -15.21 -7.03 4.74
C ASP A 252 -15.39 -5.52 4.97
N ARG A 253 -14.28 -4.78 5.08
CA ARG A 253 -14.33 -3.34 5.36
C ARG A 253 -13.21 -2.59 4.63
N TYR A 254 -13.53 -1.36 4.28
CA TYR A 254 -12.60 -0.36 3.75
C TYR A 254 -12.77 0.94 4.53
N GLY A 255 -11.69 1.60 4.87
CA GLY A 255 -11.72 2.90 5.52
C GLY A 255 -10.62 3.80 5.02
N LEU A 256 -10.91 5.08 4.91
CA LEU A 256 -9.92 6.13 4.77
C LEU A 256 -9.67 6.72 6.16
N LEU A 257 -8.42 6.64 6.65
CA LEU A 257 -8.07 7.17 7.95
C LEU A 257 -7.91 8.69 7.86
N THR A 258 -8.84 9.40 8.50
CA THR A 258 -8.87 10.88 8.52
C THR A 258 -8.48 11.44 9.89
N ASN A 259 -7.65 10.70 10.60
CA ASN A 259 -7.18 11.10 11.92
C ASN A 259 -6.35 12.38 11.85
N MET A 260 -6.61 13.27 12.80
CA MET A 260 -5.86 14.50 12.98
C MET A 260 -5.17 14.48 14.35
N TYR A 261 -4.07 15.20 14.47
CA TYR A 261 -3.38 15.41 15.75
C TYR A 261 -3.20 16.89 16.06
N TRP A 262 -3.13 17.20 17.33
CA TRP A 262 -2.90 18.56 17.81
C TRP A 262 -1.41 18.85 17.88
N THR A 263 -1.01 20.03 17.43
CA THR A 263 0.38 20.50 17.56
C THR A 263 0.50 21.50 18.70
N GLU A 264 1.62 21.49 19.40
CA GLU A 264 1.91 22.43 20.48
C GLU A 264 2.03 23.88 19.96
N THR A 265 2.33 24.05 18.68
CA THR A 265 2.47 25.37 18.03
C THR A 265 1.13 25.99 17.60
N ALA A 266 0.01 25.37 17.92
CA ALA A 266 -1.32 25.85 17.54
C ALA A 266 -1.64 27.28 18.05
N ALA A 267 -1.02 27.70 19.14
CA ALA A 267 -1.16 29.07 19.68
C ALA A 267 -0.42 30.10 18.83
N GLU A 268 0.70 29.71 18.21
CA GLU A 268 1.54 30.56 17.37
C GLU A 268 1.08 30.57 15.91
N GLN A 269 0.43 29.49 15.50
CA GLN A 269 -0.11 29.27 14.15
C GLN A 269 -1.56 28.79 14.26
N PRO A 270 -2.51 29.69 14.54
CA PRO A 270 -3.90 29.32 14.79
C PRO A 270 -4.58 28.62 13.59
N GLU A 271 -4.08 28.80 12.38
CA GLU A 271 -4.49 28.11 11.17
C GLU A 271 -4.07 26.62 11.14
N LEU A 272 -3.04 26.24 11.93
CA LEU A 272 -2.54 24.88 12.02
C LEU A 272 -2.95 24.20 13.33
N LYS A 273 -4.14 24.47 13.82
CA LYS A 273 -4.66 23.86 15.07
C LYS A 273 -4.79 22.34 14.97
N SER A 274 -4.83 21.80 13.78
CA SER A 274 -4.73 20.36 13.53
C SER A 274 -3.99 20.14 12.22
N THR A 275 -3.06 19.22 12.20
CA THR A 275 -2.51 18.72 10.95
C THR A 275 -3.11 17.35 10.72
N GLN A 276 -3.78 17.19 9.59
CA GLN A 276 -4.15 15.87 9.11
C GLN A 276 -2.84 15.12 8.84
N ALA A 277 -2.73 13.91 9.30
CA ALA A 277 -1.66 13.05 8.82
C ALA A 277 -1.78 13.01 7.29
N PRO A 278 -0.71 13.30 6.54
CA PRO A 278 -0.79 13.27 5.09
C PRO A 278 -1.25 11.88 4.67
N GLY A 279 -2.41 11.85 4.01
CA GLY A 279 -2.98 10.64 3.43
C GLY A 279 -2.31 10.34 2.12
#